data_912e2b66d7c30d13b30d5cd5797dd17f
#
_entry.id   912e2b66d7c30d13b30d5cd5797dd17f
#
_cell.length_a   1.000
_cell.length_b   1.000
_cell.length_c   1.000
_cell.angle_alpha   90.00
_cell.angle_beta   90.00
_cell.angle_gamma   90.00
#
_symmetry.space_group_name_H-M   'P 1'
#
loop_
_entity.id
_entity.type
_entity.pdbx_description
1 polymer ?
#
loop_
_entity_poly.entity_id
_entity_poly.type
_entity_poly.pdbx_seq_one_letter_code
_entity_poly.pdbx_strand_id
1 'polypeptide(L)'
;ALKLKEHGNQNGQLHRINHFSEEETRSLRELMECSHPDWEVLFHLYHDRKMNPMSFLKSEQFLNILTESCLEKYPYIAFADAFHTMRSMLLPVLYLLGSEVPQADTYHAISTGYGGLLACLGGYVYRRPVLLTEHGIYTREREEEIIRAKWVIPSFKKQWISFFYMLSEAIYKRA
;
A
#
# COMPACT_ATOMS: atom_id res chain seq x y z
N ALA A 1 -11.64 -6.45 17.46
CA ALA A 1 -10.34 -7.08 17.69
C ALA A 1 -10.06 -8.02 16.52
N LEU A 2 -9.39 -7.54 15.51
CA LEU A 2 -8.98 -8.32 14.33
C LEU A 2 -8.01 -9.42 14.75
N LYS A 3 -8.23 -10.62 14.21
CA LYS A 3 -7.38 -11.79 14.38
C LYS A 3 -6.00 -11.57 13.76
N LEU A 4 -5.15 -10.83 14.43
CA LEU A 4 -3.75 -10.60 14.05
C LEU A 4 -2.79 -11.64 14.70
N LYS A 5 -3.31 -12.67 15.37
CA LYS A 5 -2.51 -13.52 16.26
C LYS A 5 -2.11 -14.91 15.76
N GLU A 6 -2.55 -15.39 14.60
CA GLU A 6 -2.35 -16.81 14.26
C GLU A 6 -1.49 -17.16 13.04
N HIS A 7 -0.70 -16.24 12.48
CA HIS A 7 0.22 -16.60 11.39
C HIS A 7 1.71 -16.52 11.78
N GLY A 8 2.00 -16.58 13.06
CA GLY A 8 3.36 -16.49 13.60
C GLY A 8 4.13 -17.81 13.79
N ASN A 9 3.57 -18.97 13.44
CA ASN A 9 4.24 -20.22 13.76
C ASN A 9 4.13 -21.28 12.65
N GLN A 10 4.88 -21.07 11.56
CA GLN A 10 5.34 -22.17 10.71
C GLN A 10 6.85 -22.04 10.52
N ASN A 11 7.59 -22.49 11.52
CA ASN A 11 8.99 -22.86 11.40
C ASN A 11 9.11 -24.02 10.42
N GLY A 12 9.76 -23.81 9.28
CA GLY A 12 10.18 -24.91 8.43
C GLY A 12 10.42 -24.62 6.96
N GLN A 13 10.33 -23.38 6.48
CA GLN A 13 10.81 -23.06 5.12
C GLN A 13 11.54 -21.70 5.11
N LEU A 14 12.71 -21.69 5.72
CA LEU A 14 13.74 -20.68 5.44
C LEU A 14 14.22 -20.89 4.01
N HIS A 15 14.31 -19.78 3.26
CA HIS A 15 14.85 -19.66 1.90
C HIS A 15 13.96 -20.09 0.72
N ARG A 16 12.75 -19.55 0.58
CA ARG A 16 12.39 -18.99 -0.71
C ARG A 16 12.84 -17.54 -0.68
N ILE A 17 13.99 -17.24 -1.26
CA ILE A 17 14.37 -15.88 -1.64
C ILE A 17 13.23 -15.42 -2.56
N ASN A 18 12.36 -14.55 -2.04
CA ASN A 18 11.29 -13.96 -2.85
C ASN A 18 11.99 -13.03 -3.85
N HIS A 19 12.29 -13.55 -5.01
CA HIS A 19 12.89 -12.79 -6.09
C HIS A 19 11.78 -11.93 -6.68
N PHE A 20 11.82 -10.63 -6.39
CA PHE A 20 11.02 -9.65 -7.11
C PHE A 20 11.67 -9.39 -8.47
N SER A 21 10.86 -9.32 -9.53
CA SER A 21 11.33 -8.88 -10.85
C SER A 21 11.72 -7.38 -10.79
N GLU A 22 12.40 -6.91 -11.81
CA GLU A 22 12.72 -5.48 -11.92
C GLU A 22 11.45 -4.61 -11.94
N GLU A 23 10.42 -5.07 -12.64
CA GLU A 23 9.13 -4.38 -12.73
C GLU A 23 8.40 -4.35 -11.38
N GLU A 24 8.37 -5.49 -10.67
CA GLU A 24 7.81 -5.59 -9.32
C GLU A 24 8.57 -4.70 -8.34
N THR A 25 9.91 -4.72 -8.39
CA THR A 25 10.76 -3.88 -7.54
C THR A 25 10.53 -2.39 -7.81
N ARG A 26 10.40 -2.01 -9.09
CA ARG A 26 10.08 -0.63 -9.48
C ARG A 26 8.72 -0.20 -8.93
N SER A 27 7.66 -1.01 -9.14
CA SER A 27 6.32 -0.68 -8.65
C SER A 27 6.25 -0.60 -7.12
N LEU A 28 7.00 -1.47 -6.41
CA LEU A 28 7.11 -1.42 -4.96
C LEU A 28 7.87 -0.18 -4.47
N ARG A 29 8.92 0.24 -5.18
CA ARG A 29 9.63 1.51 -4.92
C ARG A 29 8.69 2.69 -5.11
N GLU A 30 7.97 2.76 -6.23
CA GLU A 30 7.03 3.83 -6.54
C GLU A 30 5.88 3.89 -5.51
N LEU A 31 5.42 2.73 -5.02
CA LEU A 31 4.46 2.66 -3.91
C LEU A 31 5.03 3.27 -2.63
N MET A 32 6.28 2.97 -2.28
CA MET A 32 6.96 3.56 -1.11
C MET A 32 7.17 5.06 -1.26
N GLU A 33 7.51 5.51 -2.44
CA GLU A 33 7.78 6.93 -2.75
C GLU A 33 6.50 7.74 -2.98
N CYS A 34 5.33 7.07 -2.95
CA CYS A 34 4.01 7.67 -3.21
C CYS A 34 3.97 8.38 -4.57
N SER A 35 4.57 7.78 -5.58
CA SER A 35 4.58 8.29 -6.96
C SER A 35 3.50 7.63 -7.82
N HIS A 36 3.85 6.90 -8.86
CA HIS A 36 2.89 6.29 -9.81
C HIS A 36 3.12 4.79 -9.97
N PRO A 37 2.89 3.97 -8.91
CA PRO A 37 3.10 2.53 -8.99
C PRO A 37 2.19 1.91 -10.04
N ASP A 38 2.68 0.87 -10.71
CA ASP A 38 1.84 0.04 -11.56
C ASP A 38 0.97 -0.86 -10.70
N TRP A 39 -0.31 -0.51 -10.58
CA TRP A 39 -1.27 -1.22 -9.76
C TRP A 39 -1.63 -2.59 -10.33
N GLU A 40 -1.53 -2.83 -11.65
CA GLU A 40 -1.73 -4.15 -12.25
C GLU A 40 -0.64 -5.12 -11.78
N VAL A 41 0.61 -4.65 -11.78
CA VAL A 41 1.75 -5.42 -11.28
C VAL A 41 1.56 -5.73 -9.80
N LEU A 42 1.10 -4.78 -8.99
CA LEU A 42 0.87 -4.98 -7.56
C LEU A 42 -0.32 -5.94 -7.29
N PHE A 43 -1.42 -5.84 -8.03
CA PHE A 43 -2.54 -6.79 -7.95
C PHE A 43 -2.06 -8.19 -8.33
N HIS A 44 -1.34 -8.34 -9.44
CA HIS A 44 -0.80 -9.63 -9.85
C HIS A 44 0.11 -10.23 -8.77
N LEU A 45 1.03 -9.43 -8.22
CA LEU A 45 2.00 -9.87 -7.22
C LEU A 45 1.31 -10.39 -5.95
N TYR A 46 0.37 -9.62 -5.39
CA TYR A 46 -0.22 -9.93 -4.08
C TYR A 46 -1.47 -10.80 -4.18
N HIS A 47 -2.32 -10.61 -5.20
CA HIS A 47 -3.54 -11.40 -5.36
C HIS A 47 -3.29 -12.70 -6.13
N ASP A 48 -2.72 -12.63 -7.35
CA ASP A 48 -2.63 -13.82 -8.21
C ASP A 48 -1.47 -14.72 -7.78
N ARG A 49 -0.29 -14.17 -7.54
CA ARG A 49 0.89 -14.90 -7.05
C ARG A 49 0.84 -15.20 -5.56
N LYS A 50 -0.15 -14.69 -4.83
CA LYS A 50 -0.33 -14.90 -3.37
C LYS A 50 0.93 -14.57 -2.56
N MET A 51 1.63 -13.49 -2.96
CA MET A 51 2.82 -13.03 -2.23
C MET A 51 2.41 -12.61 -0.81
N ASN A 52 3.14 -13.12 0.18
CA ASN A 52 2.90 -12.69 1.56
C ASN A 52 3.27 -11.22 1.73
N PRO A 53 2.37 -10.35 2.24
CA PRO A 53 2.66 -8.94 2.47
C PRO A 53 3.93 -8.65 3.28
N MET A 54 4.24 -9.52 4.25
CA MET A 54 5.45 -9.40 5.06
C MET A 54 6.74 -9.76 4.31
N SER A 55 6.66 -10.45 3.17
CA SER A 55 7.85 -10.85 2.41
C SER A 55 8.61 -9.64 1.89
N PHE A 56 7.89 -8.65 1.35
CA PHE A 56 8.53 -7.40 0.92
C PHE A 56 9.12 -6.63 2.09
N LEU A 57 8.36 -6.43 3.17
CA LEU A 57 8.81 -5.66 4.34
C LEU A 57 10.00 -6.29 5.08
N LYS A 58 10.31 -7.57 4.82
CA LYS A 58 11.47 -8.30 5.35
C LYS A 58 12.59 -8.47 4.33
N SER A 59 12.44 -7.95 3.10
CA SER A 59 13.39 -8.12 2.01
C SER A 59 14.53 -7.10 2.08
N GLU A 60 15.65 -7.45 1.47
CA GLU A 60 16.76 -6.51 1.25
C GLU A 60 16.34 -5.34 0.36
N GLN A 61 15.47 -5.59 -0.62
CA GLN A 61 14.93 -4.55 -1.51
C GLN A 61 14.22 -3.45 -0.71
N PHE A 62 13.37 -3.83 0.24
CA PHE A 62 12.71 -2.85 1.11
C PHE A 62 13.72 -2.02 1.91
N LEU A 63 14.71 -2.68 2.52
CA LEU A 63 15.74 -2.00 3.31
C LEU A 63 16.60 -1.07 2.46
N ASN A 64 16.96 -1.49 1.25
CA ASN A 64 17.76 -0.69 0.33
C ASN A 64 16.99 0.58 -0.10
N ILE A 65 15.73 0.42 -0.56
CA ILE A 65 14.87 1.55 -0.94
C ILE A 65 14.68 2.51 0.24
N LEU A 66 14.43 1.97 1.43
CA LEU A 66 14.26 2.79 2.63
C LEU A 66 15.54 3.54 2.99
N THR A 67 16.71 2.89 2.91
CA THR A 67 17.99 3.50 3.21
C THR A 67 18.30 4.64 2.23
N GLU A 68 18.13 4.41 0.94
CA GLU A 68 18.27 5.44 -0.10
C GLU A 68 17.36 6.63 0.18
N SER A 69 16.08 6.36 0.45
CA SER A 69 15.09 7.40 0.77
C SER A 69 15.45 8.19 2.04
N CYS A 70 15.98 7.51 3.07
CA CYS A 70 16.45 8.18 4.29
C CYS A 70 17.63 9.10 4.02
N LEU A 71 18.61 8.65 3.24
CA LEU A 71 19.79 9.46 2.92
C LEU A 71 19.44 10.69 2.07
N GLU A 72 18.53 10.54 1.13
CA GLU A 72 18.16 11.62 0.20
C GLU A 72 17.17 12.63 0.79
N LYS A 73 16.11 12.11 1.44
CA LYS A 73 14.94 12.93 1.82
C LYS A 73 14.86 13.21 3.31
N TYR A 74 15.43 12.32 4.15
CA TYR A 74 15.27 12.36 5.61
C TYR A 74 16.59 12.19 6.39
N PRO A 75 17.67 12.93 6.04
CA PRO A 75 19.01 12.69 6.62
C PRO A 75 19.11 12.93 8.12
N TYR A 76 18.12 13.62 8.72
CA TYR A 76 18.09 13.94 10.15
C TYR A 76 17.06 13.12 10.95
N ILE A 77 16.41 12.15 10.30
CA ILE A 77 15.41 11.29 10.94
C ILE A 77 16.06 9.98 11.35
N ALA A 78 15.73 9.50 12.55
CA ALA A 78 16.18 8.18 12.98
C ALA A 78 15.63 7.10 12.02
N PHE A 79 16.47 6.17 11.59
CA PHE A 79 16.11 5.09 10.67
C PHE A 79 14.90 4.28 11.19
N ALA A 80 14.84 4.04 12.51
CA ALA A 80 13.71 3.36 13.14
C ALA A 80 12.37 4.08 12.89
N ASP A 81 12.36 5.41 12.98
CA ASP A 81 11.16 6.21 12.76
C ASP A 81 10.71 6.14 11.29
N ALA A 82 11.65 6.20 10.36
CA ALA A 82 11.39 6.01 8.93
C ALA A 82 10.86 4.59 8.65
N PHE A 83 11.49 3.57 9.22
CA PHE A 83 11.07 2.18 9.08
C PHE A 83 9.64 1.96 9.59
N HIS A 84 9.33 2.41 10.80
CA HIS A 84 8.00 2.25 11.37
C HIS A 84 6.94 3.04 10.61
N THR A 85 7.27 4.23 10.13
CA THR A 85 6.35 5.04 9.31
C THR A 85 6.04 4.32 7.99
N MET A 86 7.06 3.95 7.23
CA MET A 86 6.87 3.25 5.95
C MET A 86 6.12 1.93 6.12
N ARG A 87 6.47 1.15 7.13
CA ARG A 87 5.75 -0.08 7.46
C ARG A 87 4.26 0.18 7.76
N SER A 88 3.96 1.23 8.52
CA SER A 88 2.58 1.58 8.90
C SER A 88 1.75 2.03 7.69
N MET A 89 2.36 2.68 6.72
CA MET A 89 1.71 3.09 5.47
C MET A 89 1.47 1.90 4.55
N LEU A 90 2.48 1.08 4.34
CA LEU A 90 2.45 0.00 3.33
C LEU A 90 1.63 -1.20 3.78
N LEU A 91 1.76 -1.60 5.04
CA LEU A 91 1.21 -2.85 5.52
C LEU A 91 -0.30 -3.01 5.25
N PRO A 92 -1.16 -2.01 5.52
CA PRO A 92 -2.59 -2.13 5.22
C PRO A 92 -2.86 -2.33 3.72
N VAL A 93 -2.14 -1.62 2.85
CA VAL A 93 -2.29 -1.74 1.39
C VAL A 93 -1.88 -3.13 0.93
N LEU A 94 -0.70 -3.61 1.34
CA LEU A 94 -0.20 -4.91 0.91
C LEU A 94 -1.12 -6.07 1.35
N TYR A 95 -1.70 -5.99 2.55
CA TYR A 95 -2.69 -6.96 3.00
C TYR A 95 -3.99 -6.87 2.21
N LEU A 96 -4.43 -5.66 1.88
CA LEU A 96 -5.63 -5.44 1.09
C LEU A 96 -5.47 -6.00 -0.32
N LEU A 97 -4.31 -5.79 -0.96
CA LEU A 97 -4.01 -6.32 -2.30
C LEU A 97 -4.05 -7.85 -2.36
N GLY A 98 -3.74 -8.54 -1.26
CA GLY A 98 -3.84 -9.99 -1.14
C GLY A 98 -5.19 -10.50 -0.63
N SER A 99 -6.17 -9.62 -0.42
CA SER A 99 -7.47 -10.00 0.15
C SER A 99 -8.34 -10.73 -0.86
N GLU A 100 -9.19 -11.62 -0.36
CA GLU A 100 -10.29 -12.19 -1.14
C GLU A 100 -11.41 -11.16 -1.27
N VAL A 101 -11.97 -11.05 -2.47
CA VAL A 101 -13.12 -10.19 -2.76
C VAL A 101 -14.28 -11.05 -3.29
N PRO A 102 -15.53 -10.79 -2.87
CA PRO A 102 -16.66 -11.55 -3.39
C PRO A 102 -16.89 -11.23 -4.87
N GLN A 103 -17.34 -12.25 -5.63
CA GLN A 103 -17.72 -12.03 -7.02
C GLN A 103 -19.00 -11.18 -7.08
N ALA A 104 -18.95 -10.15 -7.92
CA ALA A 104 -20.08 -9.26 -8.18
C ALA A 104 -20.06 -8.78 -9.62
N ASP A 105 -21.19 -8.25 -10.10
CA ASP A 105 -21.30 -7.68 -11.45
C ASP A 105 -20.72 -6.27 -11.53
N THR A 106 -20.65 -5.58 -10.41
CA THR A 106 -20.14 -4.21 -10.29
C THR A 106 -19.57 -4.01 -8.88
N TYR A 107 -18.48 -3.26 -8.78
CA TYR A 107 -17.89 -2.86 -7.51
C TYR A 107 -18.09 -1.37 -7.31
N HIS A 108 -18.81 -1.00 -6.28
CA HIS A 108 -19.14 0.38 -5.99
C HIS A 108 -18.49 0.83 -4.69
N ALA A 109 -17.58 1.79 -4.78
CA ALA A 109 -16.97 2.45 -3.62
C ALA A 109 -17.68 3.78 -3.36
N ILE A 110 -17.88 4.11 -2.08
CA ILE A 110 -18.50 5.37 -1.65
C ILE A 110 -17.48 6.43 -1.24
N SER A 111 -16.20 6.12 -1.37
CA SER A 111 -15.07 7.03 -1.20
C SER A 111 -13.82 6.43 -1.83
N THR A 112 -12.80 7.22 -2.03
CA THR A 112 -11.46 6.74 -2.36
C THR A 112 -10.76 6.16 -1.11
N GLY A 113 -9.44 5.91 -1.15
CA GLY A 113 -8.71 5.27 -0.06
C GLY A 113 -8.79 3.76 -0.06
N TYR A 114 -8.77 3.12 1.10
CA TYR A 114 -8.69 1.66 1.19
C TYR A 114 -9.93 0.94 0.64
N GLY A 115 -11.12 1.50 0.87
CA GLY A 115 -12.37 0.93 0.33
C GLY A 115 -12.43 1.00 -1.19
N GLY A 116 -12.02 2.13 -1.77
CA GLY A 116 -11.92 2.30 -3.22
C GLY A 116 -10.87 1.36 -3.82
N LEU A 117 -9.73 1.18 -3.17
CA LEU A 117 -8.70 0.24 -3.63
C LEU A 117 -9.19 -1.21 -3.61
N LEU A 118 -10.00 -1.59 -2.61
CA LEU A 118 -10.63 -2.92 -2.55
C LEU A 118 -11.62 -3.11 -3.70
N ALA A 119 -12.41 -2.09 -4.04
CA ALA A 119 -13.29 -2.13 -5.21
C ALA A 119 -12.50 -2.28 -6.51
N CYS A 120 -11.36 -1.58 -6.64
CA CYS A 120 -10.45 -1.73 -7.78
C CYS A 120 -9.87 -3.15 -7.88
N LEU A 121 -9.51 -3.76 -6.75
CA LEU A 121 -9.09 -5.17 -6.72
C LEU A 121 -10.20 -6.09 -7.23
N GLY A 122 -11.45 -5.90 -6.80
CA GLY A 122 -12.59 -6.67 -7.31
C GLY A 122 -12.79 -6.51 -8.81
N GLY A 123 -12.68 -5.26 -9.31
CA GLY A 123 -12.73 -4.97 -10.74
C GLY A 123 -11.61 -5.66 -11.52
N TYR A 124 -10.39 -5.70 -10.97
CA TYR A 124 -9.26 -6.42 -11.55
C TYR A 124 -9.51 -7.93 -11.62
N VAL A 125 -9.87 -8.54 -10.48
CA VAL A 125 -10.00 -10.00 -10.33
C VAL A 125 -11.10 -10.57 -11.23
N TYR A 126 -12.26 -9.91 -11.26
CA TYR A 126 -13.44 -10.42 -11.97
C TYR A 126 -13.71 -9.70 -13.30
N ARG A 127 -12.83 -8.78 -13.70
CA ARG A 127 -12.97 -7.96 -14.92
C ARG A 127 -14.35 -7.29 -14.99
N ARG A 128 -14.69 -6.61 -13.91
CA ARG A 128 -15.98 -5.95 -13.75
C ARG A 128 -15.80 -4.44 -13.57
N PRO A 129 -16.83 -3.64 -13.95
CA PRO A 129 -16.76 -2.20 -13.77
C PRO A 129 -16.64 -1.80 -12.31
N VAL A 130 -15.90 -0.73 -12.08
CA VAL A 130 -15.76 -0.08 -10.78
C VAL A 130 -16.48 1.25 -10.85
N LEU A 131 -17.30 1.56 -9.85
CA LEU A 131 -17.97 2.82 -9.68
C LEU A 131 -17.49 3.50 -8.41
N LEU A 132 -17.37 4.81 -8.47
CA LEU A 132 -17.02 5.64 -7.33
C LEU A 132 -18.08 6.71 -7.13
N THR A 133 -18.60 6.83 -5.90
CA THR A 133 -19.39 7.98 -5.47
C THR A 133 -18.68 8.63 -4.29
N GLU A 134 -18.33 9.90 -4.38
CA GLU A 134 -17.78 10.65 -3.26
C GLU A 134 -18.80 11.61 -2.70
N HIS A 135 -18.96 11.60 -1.37
CA HIS A 135 -19.79 12.54 -0.61
C HIS A 135 -18.99 13.75 -0.12
N GLY A 136 -17.67 13.69 -0.20
CA GLY A 136 -16.69 14.72 0.12
C GLY A 136 -15.39 14.43 -0.63
N ILE A 137 -14.42 15.31 -0.55
CA ILE A 137 -13.11 15.10 -1.17
C ILE A 137 -12.21 14.39 -0.16
N TYR A 138 -12.16 13.04 -0.25
CA TYR A 138 -11.42 12.19 0.69
C TYR A 138 -9.98 12.65 0.93
N THR A 139 -9.25 12.99 -0.13
CA THR A 139 -7.86 13.45 -0.02
C THR A 139 -7.73 14.71 0.82
N ARG A 140 -8.67 15.67 0.67
CA ARG A 140 -8.69 16.90 1.45
C ARG A 140 -8.95 16.63 2.92
N GLU A 141 -9.89 15.73 3.23
CA GLU A 141 -10.19 15.36 4.62
C GLU A 141 -8.99 14.68 5.27
N ARG A 142 -8.31 13.76 4.55
CA ARG A 142 -7.08 13.11 5.03
C ARG A 142 -5.93 14.09 5.21
N GLU A 143 -5.76 15.04 4.31
CA GLU A 143 -4.75 16.09 4.43
C GLU A 143 -4.96 16.93 5.70
N GLU A 144 -6.18 17.41 5.93
CA GLU A 144 -6.52 18.18 7.14
C GLU A 144 -6.28 17.36 8.41
N GLU A 145 -6.65 16.08 8.40
CA GLU A 145 -6.42 15.18 9.53
C GLU A 145 -4.92 14.97 9.80
N ILE A 146 -4.12 14.70 8.78
CA ILE A 146 -2.67 14.48 8.90
C ILE A 146 -1.97 15.76 9.36
N ILE A 147 -2.36 16.92 8.86
CA ILE A 147 -1.79 18.21 9.31
C ILE A 147 -2.00 18.40 10.82
N ARG A 148 -3.18 18.04 11.34
CA ARG A 148 -3.52 18.16 12.77
C ARG A 148 -3.00 17.00 13.63
N ALA A 149 -2.63 15.87 13.02
CA ALA A 149 -2.25 14.67 13.74
C ALA A 149 -0.96 14.86 14.54
N LYS A 150 -1.02 14.56 15.85
CA LYS A 150 0.13 14.62 16.75
C LYS A 150 0.95 13.32 16.72
N TRP A 151 0.36 12.22 16.26
CA TRP A 151 1.01 10.90 16.15
C TRP A 151 1.89 10.78 14.92
N VAL A 152 1.72 11.66 13.92
CA VAL A 152 2.54 11.68 12.70
C VAL A 152 3.78 12.53 12.95
N ILE A 153 4.94 11.94 12.75
CA ILE A 153 6.22 12.65 12.81
C ILE A 153 6.17 13.78 11.77
N PRO A 154 6.48 15.04 12.15
CA PRO A 154 6.30 16.20 11.27
C PRO A 154 6.94 16.04 9.88
N SER A 155 8.14 15.48 9.80
CA SER A 155 8.86 15.24 8.55
C SER A 155 8.15 14.25 7.60
N PHE A 156 7.27 13.38 8.12
CA PHE A 156 6.53 12.42 7.31
C PHE A 156 5.09 12.84 6.99
N LYS A 157 4.64 14.02 7.43
CA LYS A 157 3.28 14.49 7.10
C LYS A 157 3.05 14.60 5.60
N LYS A 158 4.01 15.18 4.88
CA LYS A 158 3.94 15.26 3.40
C LYS A 158 3.86 13.88 2.76
N GLN A 159 4.64 12.92 3.25
CA GLN A 159 4.63 11.54 2.74
C GLN A 159 3.26 10.87 2.93
N TRP A 160 2.64 11.01 4.13
CA TRP A 160 1.30 10.51 4.39
C TRP A 160 0.23 11.15 3.49
N ILE A 161 0.32 12.47 3.28
CA ILE A 161 -0.60 13.17 2.38
C ILE A 161 -0.44 12.64 0.95
N SER A 162 0.79 12.58 0.43
CA SER A 162 1.09 12.04 -0.90
C SER A 162 0.60 10.60 -1.06
N PHE A 163 0.69 9.79 -0.01
CA PHE A 163 0.19 8.42 -0.01
C PHE A 163 -1.33 8.34 -0.26
N PHE A 164 -2.13 9.17 0.41
CA PHE A 164 -3.57 9.18 0.19
C PHE A 164 -3.95 9.77 -1.18
N TYR A 165 -3.19 10.75 -1.68
CA TYR A 165 -3.37 11.26 -3.05
C TYR A 165 -3.07 10.19 -4.10
N MET A 166 -1.98 9.45 -3.96
CA MET A 166 -1.63 8.33 -4.83
C MET A 166 -2.72 7.25 -4.86
N LEU A 167 -3.26 6.84 -3.69
CA LEU A 167 -4.36 5.89 -3.62
C LEU A 167 -5.61 6.42 -4.34
N SER A 168 -5.98 7.66 -4.12
CA SER A 168 -7.15 8.28 -4.75
C SER A 168 -6.99 8.39 -6.26
N GLU A 169 -5.83 8.80 -6.74
CA GLU A 169 -5.52 8.84 -8.18
C GLU A 169 -5.68 7.47 -8.85
N ALA A 170 -5.18 6.41 -8.20
CA ALA A 170 -5.34 5.05 -8.70
C ALA A 170 -6.79 4.64 -8.85
N ILE A 171 -7.64 5.05 -7.91
CA ILE A 171 -9.06 4.73 -7.92
C ILE A 171 -9.80 5.55 -8.96
N TYR A 172 -9.54 6.86 -9.07
CA TYR A 172 -10.13 7.72 -10.11
C TYR A 172 -9.82 7.24 -11.53
N LYS A 173 -8.64 6.67 -11.76
CA LYS A 173 -8.27 6.13 -13.09
C LYS A 173 -9.01 4.85 -13.45
N ARG A 174 -9.63 4.17 -12.49
CA ARG A 174 -10.27 2.86 -12.67
C ARG A 174 -11.78 2.87 -12.54
N ALA A 175 -12.35 3.93 -11.94
CA ALA A 175 -13.79 4.10 -11.72
C ALA A 175 -14.53 4.67 -12.93
#